data_44ca28aed142e72557e79cf478f7b530
#
_entry.id   44ca28aed142e72557e79cf478f7b530
#
_cell.length_a   1.000
_cell.length_b   1.000
_cell.length_c   1.000
_cell.angle_alpha   90.00
_cell.angle_beta   90.00
_cell.angle_gamma   90.00
#
_symmetry.space_group_name_H-M   'P 1'
#
loop_
_entity.id
_entity.type
_entity.pdbx_description
1 polymer ?
#
loop_
_entity_poly.entity_id
_entity_poly.type
_entity_poly.pdbx_seq_one_letter_code
_entity_poly.pdbx_strand_id
1 'polypeptide(L)'
;MRIRKNVLLLFSKVPEPGLVKTRLTVLKDGVFQPDVASGLYHCMFFDVVEICCAAMADLEQRACSVDPATGEEIRDTYEMRISTAPVGNLSKMKKLFADSGTWPREIVFATDEGKSFDEHYNDAFQKAWDDGADTILSMGADMPALTVDDVVRGFEALQKLDMSERGGIVLAPDQEMGVSIVGWPRKTAFDHSGVFYNQQGLTVLPAYIAKAREAGLPAIYLPPVPDVDTMADLMHNITLVEALNYCASYDGNTPPWRTADALEQMGWNEVRVMPNELRDPRDQIDK
;
A
#
# COMPACT_ATOMS: atom_id res chain seq x y z
N MET A 1 2.26 10.86 29.82
CA MET A 1 2.01 10.95 28.36
C MET A 1 3.09 10.15 27.64
N ARG A 2 2.72 9.14 26.92
CA ARG A 2 3.55 8.31 26.03
C ARG A 2 3.51 8.87 24.61
N ILE A 3 4.63 8.87 23.90
CA ILE A 3 4.66 9.11 22.46
C ILE A 3 4.67 7.76 21.78
N ARG A 4 3.73 7.53 20.83
CA ARG A 4 3.71 6.33 19.98
C ARG A 4 4.16 6.70 18.59
N LYS A 5 5.28 6.11 18.16
CA LYS A 5 5.84 6.28 16.82
C LYS A 5 5.22 5.28 15.86
N ASN A 6 4.41 5.75 14.93
CA ASN A 6 3.78 4.99 13.88
C ASN A 6 4.58 5.16 12.59
N VAL A 7 5.00 4.08 11.95
CA VAL A 7 5.75 4.10 10.69
C VAL A 7 4.90 3.57 9.56
N LEU A 8 4.71 4.37 8.51
CA LEU A 8 4.24 3.89 7.22
C LEU A 8 5.46 3.46 6.41
N LEU A 9 5.55 2.18 6.12
CA LEU A 9 6.65 1.56 5.38
C LEU A 9 6.19 1.24 3.96
N LEU A 10 6.60 2.06 3.00
CA LEU A 10 6.27 1.90 1.60
C LEU A 10 7.40 1.17 0.88
N PHE A 11 7.10 0.00 0.31
CA PHE A 11 8.04 -0.74 -0.52
C PHE A 11 7.94 -0.27 -1.96
N SER A 12 9.06 0.19 -2.51
CA SER A 12 9.12 0.63 -3.90
C SER A 12 10.48 0.38 -4.54
N LYS A 13 10.47 -0.07 -5.77
CA LYS A 13 11.65 -0.01 -6.65
C LYS A 13 11.76 1.38 -7.27
N VAL A 14 12.98 1.77 -7.66
CA VAL A 14 13.16 2.94 -8.52
C VAL A 14 12.43 2.70 -9.84
N PRO A 15 11.62 3.66 -10.34
CA PRO A 15 10.91 3.56 -11.63
C PRO A 15 11.90 3.58 -12.81
N GLU A 16 12.46 2.44 -13.13
CA GLU A 16 13.41 2.30 -14.26
C GLU A 16 12.80 1.38 -15.33
N PRO A 17 12.93 1.73 -16.63
CA PRO A 17 12.40 0.92 -17.72
C PRO A 17 12.88 -0.53 -17.68
N GLY A 18 11.96 -1.48 -17.81
CA GLY A 18 12.25 -2.91 -17.79
C GLY A 18 12.49 -3.52 -16.39
N LEU A 19 12.50 -2.71 -15.30
CA LEU A 19 12.69 -3.18 -13.93
C LEU A 19 11.39 -3.13 -13.10
N VAL A 20 10.43 -2.32 -13.52
CA VAL A 20 9.12 -2.19 -12.85
C VAL A 20 8.00 -2.46 -13.85
N LYS A 21 6.87 -2.97 -13.35
CA LYS A 21 5.64 -3.25 -14.13
C LYS A 21 5.90 -3.97 -15.46
N THR A 22 6.83 -4.92 -15.45
CA THR A 22 7.23 -5.66 -16.65
C THR A 22 6.09 -6.48 -17.26
N ARG A 23 5.07 -6.89 -16.46
CA ARG A 23 3.86 -7.58 -16.94
C ARG A 23 2.92 -6.67 -17.74
N LEU A 24 3.08 -5.34 -17.65
CA LEU A 24 2.37 -4.39 -18.50
C LEU A 24 3.07 -4.18 -19.85
N THR A 25 4.30 -4.67 -20.00
CA THR A 25 5.11 -4.41 -21.19
C THR A 25 5.04 -5.52 -22.22
N VAL A 26 5.35 -5.17 -23.46
CA VAL A 26 5.49 -6.12 -24.57
C VAL A 26 6.54 -7.21 -24.33
N LEU A 27 7.36 -7.09 -23.29
CA LEU A 27 8.33 -8.11 -22.88
C LEU A 27 7.67 -9.29 -22.14
N LYS A 28 6.46 -9.11 -21.61
CA LYS A 28 5.72 -10.12 -20.83
C LYS A 28 4.21 -10.07 -21.08
N ASP A 29 3.80 -10.18 -22.34
CA ASP A 29 2.41 -10.25 -22.77
C ASP A 29 1.55 -9.00 -22.51
N GLY A 30 2.16 -7.90 -22.09
CA GLY A 30 1.51 -6.58 -22.00
C GLY A 30 1.60 -5.82 -23.31
N VAL A 31 1.18 -4.56 -23.30
CA VAL A 31 1.07 -3.74 -24.51
C VAL A 31 1.99 -2.53 -24.52
N PHE A 32 2.54 -2.12 -23.36
CA PHE A 32 3.36 -0.93 -23.27
C PHE A 32 4.84 -1.17 -23.59
N GLN A 33 5.50 -0.13 -24.05
CA GLN A 33 6.95 -0.11 -24.03
C GLN A 33 7.46 0.02 -22.57
N PRO A 34 8.67 -0.45 -22.24
CA PRO A 34 9.18 -0.44 -20.87
C PRO A 34 9.28 0.95 -20.23
N ASP A 35 9.56 1.99 -21.01
CA ASP A 35 9.61 3.39 -20.58
C ASP A 35 8.20 3.92 -20.22
N VAL A 36 7.19 3.58 -21.01
CA VAL A 36 5.79 3.94 -20.73
C VAL A 36 5.30 3.27 -19.45
N ALA A 37 5.56 1.97 -19.27
CA ALA A 37 5.16 1.26 -18.06
C ALA A 37 5.88 1.79 -16.80
N SER A 38 7.16 2.15 -16.91
CA SER A 38 7.89 2.75 -15.79
C SER A 38 7.44 4.18 -15.48
N GLY A 39 7.07 4.95 -16.49
CA GLY A 39 6.46 6.28 -16.33
C GLY A 39 5.10 6.21 -15.62
N LEU A 40 4.25 5.28 -16.02
CA LEU A 40 2.96 5.05 -15.34
C LEU A 40 3.17 4.62 -13.88
N TYR A 41 4.09 3.69 -13.62
CA TYR A 41 4.44 3.29 -12.26
C TYR A 41 4.95 4.47 -11.41
N HIS A 42 5.75 5.36 -11.99
CA HIS A 42 6.21 6.57 -11.32
C HIS A 42 5.02 7.45 -10.87
N CYS A 43 4.04 7.64 -11.74
CA CYS A 43 2.82 8.40 -11.40
C CYS A 43 2.03 7.73 -10.27
N MET A 44 1.77 6.42 -10.36
CA MET A 44 1.10 5.66 -9.29
C MET A 44 1.85 5.77 -7.97
N PHE A 45 3.17 5.58 -7.99
CA PHE A 45 4.01 5.67 -6.80
C PHE A 45 3.91 7.03 -6.11
N PHE A 46 3.98 8.11 -6.87
CA PHE A 46 3.92 9.45 -6.30
C PHE A 46 2.51 9.82 -5.81
N ASP A 47 1.46 9.33 -6.44
CA ASP A 47 0.09 9.47 -5.93
C ASP A 47 -0.08 8.74 -4.61
N VAL A 48 0.41 7.49 -4.48
CA VAL A 48 0.38 6.73 -3.22
C VAL A 48 1.13 7.48 -2.11
N VAL A 49 2.32 8.04 -2.39
CA VAL A 49 3.07 8.83 -1.42
C VAL A 49 2.28 10.08 -0.97
N GLU A 50 1.67 10.81 -1.90
CA GLU A 50 0.88 12.00 -1.58
C GLU A 50 -0.36 11.66 -0.73
N ILE A 51 -1.09 10.61 -1.10
CA ILE A 51 -2.24 10.10 -0.34
C ILE A 51 -1.82 9.69 1.08
N CYS A 52 -0.70 8.98 1.22
CA CYS A 52 -0.16 8.61 2.53
C CYS A 52 0.23 9.85 3.36
N CYS A 53 0.84 10.87 2.74
CA CYS A 53 1.15 12.11 3.42
C CYS A 53 -0.11 12.85 3.91
N ALA A 54 -1.16 12.90 3.09
CA ALA A 54 -2.44 13.49 3.45
C ALA A 54 -3.11 12.74 4.62
N ALA A 55 -3.12 11.41 4.57
CA ALA A 55 -3.65 10.58 5.66
C ALA A 55 -2.92 10.80 7.00
N MET A 56 -1.59 10.88 6.96
CA MET A 56 -0.81 11.15 8.18
C MET A 56 -1.04 12.58 8.69
N ALA A 57 -1.25 13.56 7.82
CA ALA A 57 -1.59 14.93 8.22
C ALA A 57 -2.96 15.00 8.90
N ASP A 58 -3.95 14.23 8.42
CA ASP A 58 -5.26 14.10 9.08
C ASP A 58 -5.13 13.46 10.47
N LEU A 59 -4.38 12.37 10.56
CA LEU A 59 -4.16 11.65 11.82
C LEU A 59 -3.43 12.51 12.87
N GLU A 60 -2.49 13.34 12.47
CA GLU A 60 -1.74 14.25 13.36
C GLU A 60 -2.60 15.38 13.96
N GLN A 61 -3.73 15.70 13.34
CA GLN A 61 -4.68 16.71 13.85
C GLN A 61 -5.62 16.13 14.92
N ARG A 62 -5.63 14.81 15.12
CA ARG A 62 -6.52 14.16 16.07
C ARG A 62 -6.05 14.34 17.51
N ALA A 63 -6.98 14.32 18.43
CA ALA A 63 -6.69 14.38 19.87
C ALA A 63 -5.89 13.14 20.32
N CYS A 64 -5.10 13.32 21.38
CA CYS A 64 -4.43 12.20 22.04
C CYS A 64 -5.44 11.11 22.43
N SER A 65 -5.03 9.86 22.30
CA SER A 65 -5.79 8.73 22.80
C SER A 65 -5.42 8.42 24.26
N VAL A 66 -6.25 7.64 24.94
CA VAL A 66 -5.98 7.22 26.32
C VAL A 66 -5.94 5.69 26.35
N ASP A 67 -4.88 5.13 26.90
CA ASP A 67 -4.76 3.69 27.13
C ASP A 67 -5.82 3.24 28.16
N PRO A 68 -6.78 2.39 27.78
CA PRO A 68 -7.86 1.98 28.68
C PRO A 68 -7.39 1.14 29.87
N ALA A 69 -6.22 0.49 29.78
CA ALA A 69 -5.68 -0.35 30.84
C ALA A 69 -4.89 0.46 31.88
N THR A 70 -4.19 1.49 31.46
CA THR A 70 -3.30 2.27 32.33
C THR A 70 -3.81 3.68 32.63
N GLY A 71 -4.76 4.20 31.82
CA GLY A 71 -5.20 5.59 31.87
C GLY A 71 -4.14 6.58 31.34
N GLU A 72 -3.07 6.10 30.75
CA GLU A 72 -2.00 6.95 30.21
C GLU A 72 -2.46 7.61 28.90
N GLU A 73 -2.21 8.92 28.78
CA GLU A 73 -2.40 9.68 27.55
C GLU A 73 -1.32 9.32 26.52
N ILE A 74 -1.76 9.00 25.29
CA ILE A 74 -0.88 8.63 24.18
C ILE A 74 -1.00 9.67 23.08
N ARG A 75 0.14 10.24 22.69
CA ARG A 75 0.27 11.10 21.50
C ARG A 75 0.90 10.32 20.37
N ASP A 76 0.22 10.27 19.23
CA ASP A 76 0.71 9.62 18.02
C ASP A 76 1.61 10.56 17.21
N THR A 77 2.69 10.01 16.67
CA THR A 77 3.55 10.63 15.66
C THR A 77 3.69 9.68 14.47
N TYR A 78 3.90 10.22 13.28
CA TYR A 78 3.90 9.44 12.04
C TYR A 78 5.16 9.72 11.22
N GLU A 79 5.82 8.65 10.80
CA GLU A 79 6.99 8.68 9.90
C GLU A 79 6.63 8.03 8.57
N MET A 80 6.90 8.73 7.46
CA MET A 80 6.86 8.16 6.11
C MET A 80 8.22 7.59 5.78
N ARG A 81 8.29 6.27 5.54
CA ARG A 81 9.53 5.56 5.19
C ARG A 81 9.38 4.83 3.86
N ILE A 82 10.29 5.08 2.93
CA ILE A 82 10.36 4.36 1.66
C ILE A 82 11.54 3.40 1.70
N SER A 83 11.26 2.10 1.58
CA SER A 83 12.27 1.06 1.46
C SER A 83 12.47 0.67 0.00
N THR A 84 13.72 0.61 -0.44
CA THR A 84 14.09 0.24 -1.81
C THR A 84 15.26 -0.74 -1.84
N ALA A 85 15.18 -1.71 -2.73
CA ALA A 85 16.25 -2.67 -3.00
C ALA A 85 16.68 -2.62 -4.48
N PRO A 86 17.94 -2.98 -4.78
CA PRO A 86 19.06 -3.19 -3.89
C PRO A 86 19.61 -1.88 -3.28
N VAL A 87 20.47 -1.98 -2.27
CA VAL A 87 21.09 -0.84 -1.55
C VAL A 87 21.64 0.26 -2.48
N GLY A 88 22.23 -0.12 -3.62
CA GLY A 88 22.72 0.81 -4.64
C GLY A 88 21.65 1.75 -5.24
N ASN A 89 20.37 1.44 -5.08
CA ASN A 89 19.26 2.26 -5.58
C ASN A 89 18.87 3.40 -4.63
N LEU A 90 19.37 3.41 -3.39
CA LEU A 90 19.03 4.43 -2.40
C LEU A 90 19.32 5.86 -2.89
N SER A 91 20.48 6.08 -3.51
CA SER A 91 20.84 7.38 -4.06
C SER A 91 19.95 7.82 -5.22
N LYS A 92 19.57 6.87 -6.07
CA LYS A 92 18.62 7.13 -7.18
C LYS A 92 17.25 7.48 -6.65
N MET A 93 16.75 6.75 -5.64
CA MET A 93 15.45 7.04 -5.00
C MET A 93 15.43 8.44 -4.38
N LYS A 94 16.48 8.79 -3.60
CA LYS A 94 16.62 10.15 -3.03
C LYS A 94 16.64 11.23 -4.10
N LYS A 95 17.38 11.00 -5.20
CA LYS A 95 17.45 11.93 -6.33
C LYS A 95 16.09 12.09 -7.01
N LEU A 96 15.35 10.99 -7.24
CA LEU A 96 14.01 11.00 -7.83
C LEU A 96 13.07 11.94 -7.06
N PHE A 97 13.08 11.87 -5.73
CA PHE A 97 12.26 12.72 -4.89
C PHE A 97 12.75 14.16 -4.83
N ALA A 98 14.06 14.39 -4.82
CA ALA A 98 14.63 15.74 -4.86
C ALA A 98 14.32 16.46 -6.19
N ASP A 99 14.35 15.74 -7.31
CA ASP A 99 14.05 16.28 -8.64
C ASP A 99 12.54 16.58 -8.81
N SER A 100 11.66 15.93 -8.03
CA SER A 100 10.20 16.11 -8.13
C SER A 100 9.64 17.32 -7.36
N GLY A 101 10.48 18.01 -6.61
CA GLY A 101 10.10 19.19 -5.84
C GLY A 101 9.95 18.97 -4.34
N THR A 102 9.11 19.79 -3.70
CA THR A 102 8.91 19.75 -2.25
C THR A 102 7.73 18.85 -1.88
N TRP A 103 7.97 17.94 -0.96
CA TRP A 103 6.94 17.05 -0.41
C TRP A 103 6.32 17.66 0.87
N PRO A 104 5.06 17.38 1.18
CA PRO A 104 4.36 17.98 2.32
C PRO A 104 4.91 17.53 3.69
N ARG A 105 5.75 16.50 3.71
CA ARG A 105 6.45 16.03 4.90
C ARG A 105 7.82 15.46 4.58
N GLU A 106 8.66 15.32 5.62
CA GLU A 106 9.93 14.62 5.50
C GLU A 106 9.69 13.13 5.18
N ILE A 107 10.49 12.61 4.24
CA ILE A 107 10.48 11.21 3.83
C ILE A 107 11.80 10.57 4.22
N VAL A 108 11.74 9.51 5.01
CA VAL A 108 12.89 8.69 5.37
C VAL A 108 13.12 7.66 4.29
N PHE A 109 14.33 7.64 3.71
CA PHE A 109 14.71 6.65 2.71
C PHE A 109 15.56 5.56 3.35
N ALA A 110 15.13 4.30 3.19
CA ALA A 110 15.77 3.12 3.72
C ALA A 110 16.04 2.09 2.62
N THR A 111 16.76 1.06 2.97
CA THR A 111 16.97 -0.12 2.12
C THR A 111 16.58 -1.36 2.88
N ASP A 112 16.17 -2.38 2.15
CA ASP A 112 15.93 -3.71 2.66
C ASP A 112 16.88 -4.71 1.99
N GLU A 113 17.22 -5.77 2.71
CA GLU A 113 18.16 -6.80 2.28
C GLU A 113 17.61 -8.19 2.60
N GLY A 114 17.87 -9.14 1.73
CA GLY A 114 17.43 -10.52 1.90
C GLY A 114 17.71 -11.37 0.67
N LYS A 115 17.52 -12.68 0.81
CA LYS A 115 17.60 -13.67 -0.29
C LYS A 115 16.21 -14.04 -0.81
N SER A 116 15.16 -13.71 -0.05
CA SER A 116 13.77 -13.96 -0.38
C SER A 116 12.93 -12.71 -0.10
N PHE A 117 11.70 -12.69 -0.61
CA PHE A 117 10.77 -11.60 -0.35
C PHE A 117 10.45 -11.49 1.16
N ASP A 118 10.26 -12.63 1.84
CA ASP A 118 10.06 -12.68 3.29
C ASP A 118 11.22 -12.01 4.06
N GLU A 119 12.47 -12.31 3.66
CA GLU A 119 13.65 -11.74 4.31
C GLU A 119 13.77 -10.23 4.09
N HIS A 120 13.45 -9.73 2.88
CA HIS A 120 13.40 -8.30 2.58
C HIS A 120 12.39 -7.57 3.48
N TYR A 121 11.18 -8.13 3.61
CA TYR A 121 10.15 -7.55 4.48
C TYR A 121 10.55 -7.61 5.97
N ASN A 122 11.09 -8.73 6.43
CA ASN A 122 11.56 -8.87 7.81
C ASN A 122 12.69 -7.89 8.13
N ASP A 123 13.65 -7.71 7.23
CA ASP A 123 14.76 -6.75 7.41
C ASP A 123 14.26 -5.30 7.47
N ALA A 124 13.36 -4.92 6.57
CA ALA A 124 12.77 -3.57 6.58
C ALA A 124 11.96 -3.29 7.87
N PHE A 125 11.20 -4.26 8.34
CA PHE A 125 10.47 -4.16 9.61
C PHE A 125 11.44 -4.06 10.79
N GLN A 126 12.48 -4.92 10.82
CA GLN A 126 13.47 -4.90 11.89
C GLN A 126 14.19 -3.55 11.98
N LYS A 127 14.62 -2.99 10.85
CA LYS A 127 15.23 -1.65 10.78
C LYS A 127 14.29 -0.56 11.33
N ALA A 128 13.00 -0.64 11.00
CA ALA A 128 12.02 0.31 11.54
C ALA A 128 11.82 0.12 13.05
N TRP A 129 11.80 -1.12 13.55
CA TRP A 129 11.77 -1.42 14.98
C TRP A 129 13.01 -0.89 15.70
N ASP A 130 14.20 -1.07 15.15
CA ASP A 130 15.46 -0.59 15.73
C ASP A 130 15.52 0.93 15.81
N ASP A 131 14.88 1.61 14.86
CA ASP A 131 14.70 3.08 14.86
C ASP A 131 13.56 3.57 15.78
N GLY A 132 12.98 2.68 16.58
CA GLY A 132 12.04 3.04 17.64
C GLY A 132 10.56 3.08 17.20
N ALA A 133 10.16 2.46 16.10
CA ALA A 133 8.75 2.33 15.76
C ALA A 133 7.99 1.53 16.83
N ASP A 134 6.78 1.95 17.17
CA ASP A 134 5.84 1.21 18.01
C ASP A 134 4.85 0.41 17.16
N THR A 135 4.49 0.93 15.99
CA THR A 135 3.64 0.25 15.00
C THR A 135 4.20 0.44 13.60
N ILE A 136 4.01 -0.55 12.74
CA ILE A 136 4.35 -0.45 11.31
C ILE A 136 3.11 -0.82 10.48
N LEU A 137 2.77 0.06 9.53
CA LEU A 137 1.83 -0.21 8.45
C LEU A 137 2.62 -0.26 7.16
N SER A 138 2.68 -1.40 6.48
CA SER A 138 3.42 -1.54 5.23
C SER A 138 2.49 -1.72 4.04
N MET A 139 2.94 -1.25 2.88
CA MET A 139 2.20 -1.36 1.62
C MET A 139 3.11 -1.26 0.39
N GLY A 140 2.57 -1.63 -0.77
CA GLY A 140 3.19 -1.41 -2.07
C GLY A 140 2.99 0.02 -2.59
N ALA A 141 3.66 0.34 -3.69
CA ALA A 141 3.63 1.67 -4.32
C ALA A 141 2.81 1.71 -5.63
N ASP A 142 2.04 0.68 -5.90
CA ASP A 142 1.36 0.42 -7.18
C ASP A 142 -0.16 0.29 -7.03
N MET A 143 -0.70 0.98 -6.06
CA MET A 143 -2.12 0.97 -5.69
C MET A 143 -2.77 2.33 -6.01
N PRO A 144 -3.03 2.66 -7.28
CA PRO A 144 -3.56 3.97 -7.65
C PRO A 144 -4.99 4.22 -7.15
N ALA A 145 -5.69 3.17 -6.70
CA ALA A 145 -7.00 3.28 -6.08
C ALA A 145 -6.97 3.41 -4.54
N LEU A 146 -5.78 3.52 -3.93
CA LEU A 146 -5.63 3.79 -2.49
C LEU A 146 -6.31 5.13 -2.14
N THR A 147 -6.96 5.17 -0.98
CA THR A 147 -7.59 6.38 -0.44
C THR A 147 -6.95 6.80 0.88
N VAL A 148 -7.15 8.07 1.25
CA VAL A 148 -6.77 8.59 2.59
C VAL A 148 -7.41 7.76 3.70
N ASP A 149 -8.68 7.37 3.52
CA ASP A 149 -9.45 6.60 4.51
C ASP A 149 -8.87 5.19 4.73
N ASP A 150 -8.34 4.53 3.68
CA ASP A 150 -7.68 3.21 3.81
C ASP A 150 -6.46 3.28 4.72
N VAL A 151 -5.62 4.30 4.54
CA VAL A 151 -4.42 4.51 5.36
C VAL A 151 -4.80 4.88 6.80
N VAL A 152 -5.77 5.77 6.97
CA VAL A 152 -6.29 6.18 8.28
C VAL A 152 -6.82 4.97 9.05
N ARG A 153 -7.68 4.16 8.46
CA ARG A 153 -8.22 2.93 9.06
C ARG A 153 -7.11 1.93 9.39
N GLY A 154 -6.08 1.84 8.56
CA GLY A 154 -4.91 1.00 8.83
C GLY A 154 -4.24 1.39 10.15
N PHE A 155 -3.96 2.67 10.35
CA PHE A 155 -3.35 3.15 11.59
C PHE A 155 -4.30 3.06 12.79
N GLU A 156 -5.57 3.38 12.65
CA GLU A 156 -6.56 3.21 13.73
C GLU A 156 -6.64 1.74 14.20
N ALA A 157 -6.59 0.80 13.26
CA ALA A 157 -6.55 -0.63 13.58
C ALA A 157 -5.27 -1.01 14.32
N LEU A 158 -4.10 -0.50 13.90
CA LEU A 158 -2.82 -0.71 14.60
C LEU A 158 -2.83 -0.12 16.00
N GLN A 159 -3.35 1.08 16.18
CA GLN A 159 -3.48 1.73 17.47
C GLN A 159 -4.35 0.92 18.44
N LYS A 160 -5.48 0.38 17.94
CA LYS A 160 -6.34 -0.52 18.69
C LYS A 160 -5.63 -1.81 19.10
N LEU A 161 -4.85 -2.40 18.20
CA LEU A 161 -4.06 -3.60 18.49
C LEU A 161 -2.89 -3.31 19.43
N ASP A 162 -2.27 -2.13 19.34
CA ASP A 162 -1.22 -1.71 20.27
C ASP A 162 -1.74 -1.57 21.71
N MET A 163 -2.99 -1.21 21.91
CA MET A 163 -3.63 -1.17 23.24
C MET A 163 -4.09 -2.55 23.74
N SER A 164 -4.07 -3.58 22.90
CA SER A 164 -4.42 -4.94 23.32
C SER A 164 -3.22 -5.64 23.97
N GLU A 165 -3.47 -6.69 24.74
CA GLU A 165 -2.43 -7.41 25.49
C GLU A 165 -1.38 -8.05 24.56
N ARG A 166 -1.82 -8.73 23.50
CA ARG A 166 -0.96 -9.55 22.62
C ARG A 166 -0.61 -8.86 21.29
N GLY A 167 -1.15 -7.70 21.02
CA GLY A 167 -1.10 -7.12 19.68
C GLY A 167 -2.02 -7.84 18.70
N GLY A 168 -1.59 -7.99 17.46
CA GLY A 168 -2.32 -8.62 16.37
C GLY A 168 -1.87 -8.07 15.03
N ILE A 169 -2.51 -8.48 13.95
CA ILE A 169 -2.16 -8.06 12.59
C ILE A 169 -3.32 -7.31 11.93
N VAL A 170 -2.98 -6.38 11.04
CA VAL A 170 -3.92 -5.67 10.15
C VAL A 170 -3.66 -6.10 8.73
N LEU A 171 -4.69 -6.37 7.95
CA LEU A 171 -4.59 -6.85 6.57
C LEU A 171 -5.63 -6.18 5.68
N ALA A 172 -5.22 -5.62 4.54
CA ALA A 172 -6.09 -5.31 3.40
C ALA A 172 -5.66 -6.18 2.21
N PRO A 173 -6.53 -7.03 1.66
CA PRO A 173 -6.19 -7.81 0.47
C PRO A 173 -6.18 -6.97 -0.79
N ASP A 174 -5.52 -7.47 -1.83
CA ASP A 174 -5.73 -7.08 -3.22
C ASP A 174 -6.86 -7.91 -3.87
N GLN A 175 -7.06 -7.70 -5.17
CA GLN A 175 -8.08 -8.39 -5.97
C GLN A 175 -7.73 -9.87 -6.25
N GLU A 176 -6.46 -10.28 -6.13
CA GLU A 176 -5.96 -11.64 -6.41
C GLU A 176 -5.66 -12.46 -5.14
N MET A 177 -6.17 -12.03 -3.98
CA MET A 177 -5.91 -12.64 -2.66
C MET A 177 -4.42 -12.55 -2.24
N GLY A 178 -3.69 -11.59 -2.75
CA GLY A 178 -2.48 -11.06 -2.14
C GLY A 178 -2.82 -10.13 -0.98
N VAL A 179 -1.89 -9.27 -0.58
CA VAL A 179 -2.10 -8.31 0.50
C VAL A 179 -1.44 -6.99 0.15
N SER A 180 -2.26 -5.98 -0.07
CA SER A 180 -1.83 -4.61 -0.40
C SER A 180 -1.34 -3.85 0.83
N ILE A 181 -1.98 -4.06 1.99
CA ILE A 181 -1.61 -3.42 3.25
C ILE A 181 -1.49 -4.49 4.33
N VAL A 182 -0.36 -4.47 5.05
CA VAL A 182 -0.16 -5.33 6.22
C VAL A 182 0.62 -4.60 7.30
N GLY A 183 0.29 -4.86 8.57
CA GLY A 183 1.04 -4.26 9.66
C GLY A 183 0.70 -4.84 11.02
N TRP A 184 1.55 -4.52 11.99
CA TRP A 184 1.34 -4.90 13.39
C TRP A 184 2.11 -4.00 14.37
N PRO A 185 1.70 -3.95 15.65
CA PRO A 185 2.48 -3.33 16.72
C PRO A 185 3.73 -4.14 17.05
N ARG A 186 4.79 -3.47 17.52
CA ARG A 186 6.07 -4.08 17.92
C ARG A 186 5.92 -5.27 18.89
N LYS A 187 4.94 -5.22 19.79
CA LYS A 187 4.68 -6.29 20.76
C LYS A 187 4.15 -7.59 20.16
N THR A 188 3.68 -7.55 18.91
CA THR A 188 3.12 -8.72 18.23
C THR A 188 4.24 -9.69 17.87
N ALA A 189 4.19 -10.91 18.40
CA ALA A 189 5.15 -11.97 18.05
C ALA A 189 4.82 -12.53 16.67
N PHE A 190 5.22 -11.83 15.62
CA PHE A 190 4.93 -12.15 14.23
C PHE A 190 6.04 -11.69 13.28
N ASP A 191 6.18 -12.35 12.16
CA ASP A 191 7.10 -12.03 11.07
C ASP A 191 6.54 -12.46 9.70
N HIS A 192 7.23 -12.17 8.62
CA HIS A 192 6.83 -12.53 7.26
C HIS A 192 7.27 -13.92 6.81
N SER A 193 8.00 -14.68 7.63
CA SER A 193 8.59 -15.97 7.21
C SER A 193 7.54 -16.98 6.80
N GLY A 194 7.68 -17.56 5.60
CA GLY A 194 6.78 -18.54 5.04
C GLY A 194 5.47 -17.97 4.47
N VAL A 195 5.40 -16.66 4.21
CA VAL A 195 4.21 -16.01 3.66
C VAL A 195 4.31 -15.88 2.14
N PHE A 196 5.36 -15.21 1.64
CA PHE A 196 5.51 -14.98 0.21
C PHE A 196 6.12 -16.21 -0.48
N TYR A 197 5.59 -16.59 -1.64
CA TYR A 197 6.09 -17.73 -2.43
C TYR A 197 6.27 -19.01 -1.59
N ASN A 198 5.33 -19.26 -0.67
CA ASN A 198 5.39 -20.36 0.28
C ASN A 198 5.29 -21.74 -0.41
N GLN A 199 5.85 -22.76 0.24
CA GLN A 199 5.89 -24.13 -0.30
C GLN A 199 4.50 -24.80 -0.39
N GLN A 200 3.50 -24.25 0.29
CA GLN A 200 2.13 -24.77 0.29
C GLN A 200 1.32 -24.29 -0.92
N GLY A 201 1.87 -23.36 -1.71
CA GLY A 201 1.18 -22.77 -2.88
C GLY A 201 0.00 -21.88 -2.51
N LEU A 202 -0.04 -21.35 -1.29
CA LEU A 202 -1.06 -20.40 -0.87
C LEU A 202 -0.75 -19.01 -1.44
N THR A 203 -1.80 -18.27 -1.76
CA THR A 203 -1.68 -16.82 -1.96
C THR A 203 -1.37 -16.13 -0.62
N VAL A 204 -0.97 -14.87 -0.66
CA VAL A 204 -0.39 -14.18 0.51
C VAL A 204 -1.41 -14.01 1.64
N LEU A 205 -2.65 -13.65 1.33
CA LEU A 205 -3.70 -13.47 2.35
C LEU A 205 -3.99 -14.77 3.14
N PRO A 206 -4.28 -15.93 2.52
CA PRO A 206 -4.43 -17.18 3.25
C PRO A 206 -3.21 -17.56 4.07
N ALA A 207 -1.99 -17.29 3.59
CA ALA A 207 -0.77 -17.58 4.31
C ALA A 207 -0.65 -16.75 5.61
N TYR A 208 -0.93 -15.45 5.55
CA TYR A 208 -0.99 -14.59 6.74
C TYR A 208 -2.06 -15.05 7.73
N ILE A 209 -3.26 -15.38 7.26
CA ILE A 209 -4.37 -15.81 8.13
C ILE A 209 -4.05 -17.17 8.79
N ALA A 210 -3.46 -18.11 8.06
CA ALA A 210 -3.05 -19.38 8.61
C ALA A 210 -2.02 -19.19 9.75
N LYS A 211 -0.99 -18.38 9.49
CA LYS A 211 0.07 -18.07 10.46
C LYS A 211 -0.48 -17.32 11.68
N ALA A 212 -1.34 -16.33 11.50
CA ALA A 212 -1.97 -15.61 12.60
C ALA A 212 -2.85 -16.54 13.47
N ARG A 213 -3.61 -17.44 12.82
CA ARG A 213 -4.44 -18.44 13.51
C ARG A 213 -3.59 -19.40 14.33
N GLU A 214 -2.48 -19.92 13.77
CA GLU A 214 -1.55 -20.79 14.48
C GLU A 214 -0.93 -20.10 15.70
N ALA A 215 -0.56 -18.82 15.57
CA ALA A 215 -0.05 -18.01 16.66
C ALA A 215 -1.14 -17.55 17.66
N GLY A 216 -2.42 -17.78 17.37
CA GLY A 216 -3.56 -17.30 18.18
C GLY A 216 -3.61 -15.78 18.28
N LEU A 217 -3.24 -15.06 17.21
CA LEU A 217 -3.22 -13.61 17.14
C LEU A 217 -4.54 -13.07 16.58
N PRO A 218 -5.05 -11.95 17.12
CA PRO A 218 -6.14 -11.20 16.50
C PRO A 218 -5.72 -10.70 15.11
N ALA A 219 -6.67 -10.68 14.17
CA ALA A 219 -6.49 -10.06 12.87
C ALA A 219 -7.63 -9.06 12.61
N ILE A 220 -7.29 -7.86 12.16
CA ILE A 220 -8.26 -6.86 11.69
C ILE A 220 -8.20 -6.83 10.17
N TYR A 221 -9.35 -7.10 9.56
CA TYR A 221 -9.53 -7.06 8.11
C TYR A 221 -9.98 -5.67 7.68
N LEU A 222 -9.27 -5.08 6.72
CA LEU A 222 -9.61 -3.83 6.07
C LEU A 222 -10.25 -4.10 4.70
N PRO A 223 -10.97 -3.13 4.12
CA PRO A 223 -11.45 -3.26 2.75
C PRO A 223 -10.33 -3.59 1.77
N PRO A 224 -10.62 -4.33 0.68
CA PRO A 224 -9.64 -4.60 -0.37
C PRO A 224 -9.15 -3.31 -1.04
N VAL A 225 -7.84 -3.23 -1.28
CA VAL A 225 -7.21 -2.15 -2.05
C VAL A 225 -6.55 -2.78 -3.27
N PRO A 226 -7.06 -2.55 -4.49
CA PRO A 226 -6.49 -3.16 -5.68
C PRO A 226 -5.15 -2.53 -6.05
N ASP A 227 -4.22 -3.39 -6.48
CA ASP A 227 -2.95 -3.01 -7.06
C ASP A 227 -2.96 -3.17 -8.59
N VAL A 228 -1.87 -2.83 -9.25
CA VAL A 228 -1.72 -2.94 -10.70
C VAL A 228 -0.52 -3.81 -11.04
N ASP A 229 -0.72 -5.11 -11.23
CA ASP A 229 0.33 -6.04 -11.62
C ASP A 229 0.24 -6.47 -13.09
N THR A 230 -0.98 -6.61 -13.61
CA THR A 230 -1.28 -7.09 -14.96
C THR A 230 -2.09 -6.07 -15.76
N MET A 231 -2.29 -6.34 -17.06
CA MET A 231 -3.18 -5.52 -17.90
C MET A 231 -4.63 -5.55 -17.43
N ALA A 232 -5.09 -6.68 -16.86
CA ALA A 232 -6.45 -6.79 -16.34
C ALA A 232 -6.62 -5.89 -15.10
N ASP A 233 -5.64 -5.87 -14.21
CA ASP A 233 -5.65 -4.98 -13.04
C ASP A 233 -5.65 -3.52 -13.47
N LEU A 234 -4.81 -3.16 -14.44
CA LEU A 234 -4.78 -1.80 -14.97
C LEU A 234 -6.15 -1.38 -15.52
N MET A 235 -6.82 -2.22 -16.29
CA MET A 235 -8.14 -1.90 -16.85
C MET A 235 -9.19 -1.63 -15.77
N HIS A 236 -9.19 -2.39 -14.66
CA HIS A 236 -10.06 -2.11 -13.52
C HIS A 236 -9.67 -0.81 -12.81
N ASN A 237 -8.37 -0.61 -12.59
CA ASN A 237 -7.87 0.60 -11.90
C ASN A 237 -8.10 1.89 -12.68
N ILE A 238 -8.12 1.89 -14.03
CA ILE A 238 -8.47 3.08 -14.83
C ILE A 238 -9.83 3.64 -14.41
N THR A 239 -10.84 2.79 -14.28
CA THR A 239 -12.18 3.23 -13.87
C THR A 239 -12.20 3.75 -12.43
N LEU A 240 -11.44 3.11 -11.52
CA LEU A 240 -11.34 3.56 -10.13
C LEU A 240 -10.61 4.91 -10.03
N VAL A 241 -9.52 5.09 -10.75
CA VAL A 241 -8.77 6.36 -10.83
C VAL A 241 -9.66 7.49 -11.34
N GLU A 242 -10.42 7.26 -12.41
CA GLU A 242 -11.39 8.24 -12.94
C GLU A 242 -12.44 8.61 -11.88
N ALA A 243 -13.04 7.61 -11.24
CA ALA A 243 -14.06 7.83 -10.22
C ALA A 243 -13.51 8.63 -9.02
N LEU A 244 -12.33 8.28 -8.52
CA LEU A 244 -11.68 8.99 -7.41
C LEU A 244 -11.36 10.44 -7.76
N ASN A 245 -10.84 10.71 -8.96
CA ASN A 245 -10.57 12.07 -9.41
C ASN A 245 -11.85 12.90 -9.55
N TYR A 246 -12.93 12.31 -10.05
CA TYR A 246 -14.23 12.99 -10.12
C TYR A 246 -14.79 13.31 -8.72
N CYS A 247 -14.79 12.32 -7.83
CA CYS A 247 -15.35 12.44 -6.48
C CYS A 247 -14.57 13.43 -5.60
N ALA A 248 -13.27 13.56 -5.79
CA ALA A 248 -12.41 14.45 -5.01
C ALA A 248 -12.89 15.92 -5.01
N SER A 249 -13.58 16.35 -6.07
CA SER A 249 -14.19 17.68 -6.14
C SER A 249 -15.34 17.89 -5.13
N TYR A 250 -15.89 16.81 -4.57
CA TYR A 250 -17.05 16.82 -3.69
C TYR A 250 -16.74 16.34 -2.28
N ASP A 251 -15.86 15.37 -2.13
CA ASP A 251 -15.53 14.74 -0.84
C ASP A 251 -14.24 15.29 -0.20
N GLY A 252 -13.46 16.06 -0.97
CA GLY A 252 -12.22 16.69 -0.51
C GLY A 252 -11.05 15.73 -0.32
N ASN A 253 -11.17 14.48 -0.78
CA ASN A 253 -10.08 13.51 -0.75
C ASN A 253 -8.95 13.89 -1.72
N THR A 254 -7.73 13.43 -1.42
CA THR A 254 -6.58 13.53 -2.31
C THR A 254 -6.71 12.49 -3.43
N PRO A 255 -6.91 12.88 -4.69
CA PRO A 255 -7.08 11.92 -5.78
C PRO A 255 -5.74 11.45 -6.35
N PRO A 256 -5.69 10.33 -7.08
CA PRO A 256 -4.52 9.88 -7.84
C PRO A 256 -4.38 10.65 -9.16
N TRP A 257 -4.16 11.95 -9.08
CA TRP A 257 -4.21 12.87 -10.22
C TRP A 257 -3.07 12.67 -11.24
N ARG A 258 -1.86 12.26 -10.77
CA ARG A 258 -0.73 11.99 -11.68
C ARG A 258 -0.98 10.76 -12.54
N THR A 259 -1.57 9.74 -11.94
CA THR A 259 -1.98 8.52 -12.66
C THR A 259 -3.07 8.85 -13.68
N ALA A 260 -4.05 9.67 -13.30
CA ALA A 260 -5.10 10.12 -14.21
C ALA A 260 -4.52 10.88 -15.42
N ASP A 261 -3.65 11.86 -15.18
CA ASP A 261 -2.98 12.62 -16.22
C ASP A 261 -2.14 11.73 -17.16
N ALA A 262 -1.41 10.77 -16.59
CA ALA A 262 -0.62 9.83 -17.38
C ALA A 262 -1.50 8.96 -18.29
N LEU A 263 -2.61 8.45 -17.77
CA LEU A 263 -3.58 7.67 -18.54
C LEU A 263 -4.21 8.50 -19.67
N GLU A 264 -4.54 9.77 -19.41
CA GLU A 264 -5.06 10.67 -20.43
C GLU A 264 -4.01 10.94 -21.54
N GLN A 265 -2.76 11.26 -21.16
CA GLN A 265 -1.67 11.48 -22.13
C GLN A 265 -1.37 10.24 -22.97
N MET A 266 -1.57 9.05 -22.42
CA MET A 266 -1.42 7.77 -23.12
C MET A 266 -2.64 7.42 -23.99
N GLY A 267 -3.75 8.15 -23.89
CA GLY A 267 -5.03 7.82 -24.54
C GLY A 267 -5.74 6.61 -23.95
N TRP A 268 -5.49 6.32 -22.68
CA TRP A 268 -6.06 5.15 -21.97
C TRP A 268 -7.20 5.51 -21.00
N ASN A 269 -7.45 6.78 -20.76
CA ASN A 269 -8.50 7.26 -19.84
C ASN A 269 -9.92 6.81 -20.24
N GLU A 270 -10.16 6.46 -21.51
CA GLU A 270 -11.45 5.98 -21.99
C GLU A 270 -11.56 4.44 -22.04
N VAL A 271 -10.51 3.72 -21.68
CA VAL A 271 -10.55 2.25 -21.65
C VAL A 271 -11.48 1.78 -20.54
N ARG A 272 -12.36 0.86 -20.84
CA ARG A 272 -13.36 0.33 -19.89
C ARG A 272 -13.39 -1.18 -19.93
N VAL A 273 -13.63 -1.77 -18.77
CA VAL A 273 -13.98 -3.19 -18.69
C VAL A 273 -15.38 -3.37 -19.25
N MET A 274 -15.50 -4.26 -20.22
CA MET A 274 -16.80 -4.56 -20.82
C MET A 274 -17.66 -5.35 -19.82
N PRO A 275 -18.96 -5.04 -19.71
CA PRO A 275 -19.86 -5.85 -18.91
C PRO A 275 -19.99 -7.26 -19.49
N ASN A 276 -20.13 -8.26 -18.65
CA ASN A 276 -20.31 -9.65 -19.05
C ASN A 276 -21.60 -9.86 -19.87
N GLU A 277 -22.62 -9.05 -19.59
CA GLU A 277 -23.93 -9.07 -20.25
C GLU A 277 -24.26 -7.68 -20.79
N LEU A 278 -24.58 -7.59 -22.08
CA LEU A 278 -24.99 -6.34 -22.72
C LEU A 278 -26.50 -6.08 -22.64
N ARG A 279 -27.26 -7.04 -22.11
CA ARG A 279 -28.72 -6.96 -21.93
C ARG A 279 -29.06 -7.30 -20.49
N ASP A 280 -30.15 -6.73 -19.99
CA ASP A 280 -30.67 -7.07 -18.67
C ASP A 280 -31.05 -8.58 -18.66
N PRO A 281 -30.41 -9.42 -17.82
CA PRO A 281 -30.75 -10.84 -17.77
C PRO A 281 -32.19 -11.11 -17.36
N ARG A 282 -32.88 -10.15 -16.72
CA ARG A 282 -34.32 -10.23 -16.38
C ARG A 282 -35.21 -10.18 -17.61
N ASP A 283 -34.77 -9.56 -18.71
CA ASP A 283 -35.53 -9.51 -19.97
C ASP A 283 -35.68 -10.91 -20.62
N GLN A 284 -35.01 -11.92 -20.11
CA GLN A 284 -35.05 -13.29 -20.59
C GLN A 284 -36.03 -14.18 -19.80
N ILE A 285 -36.57 -13.68 -18.66
CA ILE A 285 -37.42 -14.47 -17.75
C ILE A 285 -38.89 -14.49 -18.23
N ASP A 286 -39.29 -13.53 -19.04
CA ASP A 286 -40.68 -13.36 -19.53
C ASP A 286 -40.92 -13.95 -20.94
N LYS A 287 -40.12 -14.94 -21.38
CA LYS A 287 -40.32 -15.60 -22.66
C LYS A 287 -40.58 -17.09 -22.50
#